data_49d4eabe701075034a206072d7403639
#
_entry.id   49d4eabe701075034a206072d7403639
#
_cell.length_a   1.000
_cell.length_b   1.000
_cell.length_c   1.000
_cell.angle_alpha   90.00
_cell.angle_beta   90.00
_cell.angle_gamma   90.00
#
_symmetry.space_group_name_H-M   'P 1'
#
loop_
_entity.id
_entity.type
_entity.pdbx_description
1 polymer ?
#
loop_
_entity_poly.entity_id
_entity_poly.type
_entity_poly.pdbx_seq_one_letter_code
_entity_poly.pdbx_strand_id
1 'polypeptide(L)'
;MNDVNYRSPLYIQLREVIRSKIEEGEYPAGTAIPSENQLSEQYGINRVSVRSALAALENEGLLRSVQGKGVFVCGEKTERELDTLGGYRHTMKERSREAATRVLVKALRKAGPYYAQVLGLHPDDDVWFVRRIDYSGGEPVALEEIYIPYAVLPGLEDIDIQLFSIYDAYLWNGVQPSRGHQVLRLTHLEPAVAKLIDLPPQQAVMEFSCVTRDTGGRVIEFARNYVRGDKTEFRVHFRHTNP
;
A
#
# COMPACT_ATOMS: atom_id res chain seq x y z
N MET A 1 36.78 -37.07 22.78
CA MET A 1 35.50 -36.79 22.13
C MET A 1 35.22 -35.31 22.38
N ASN A 2 35.49 -34.50 21.39
CA ASN A 2 35.33 -33.03 21.52
C ASN A 2 33.89 -32.68 21.17
N ASP A 3 33.10 -32.37 22.18
CA ASP A 3 31.82 -31.69 22.01
C ASP A 3 32.11 -30.24 21.59
N VAL A 4 32.12 -29.96 20.31
CA VAL A 4 32.13 -28.63 19.78
C VAL A 4 30.72 -28.08 19.91
N ASN A 5 30.48 -27.39 21.02
CA ASN A 5 29.23 -26.67 21.24
C ASN A 5 29.23 -25.42 20.37
N TYR A 6 28.84 -25.55 19.09
CA TYR A 6 28.64 -24.45 18.16
C TYR A 6 27.42 -23.63 18.61
N ARG A 7 27.63 -22.67 19.50
CA ARG A 7 26.67 -21.58 19.67
C ARG A 7 26.63 -20.83 18.33
N SER A 8 25.48 -20.86 17.68
CA SER A 8 25.29 -20.13 16.45
C SER A 8 25.72 -18.67 16.61
N PRO A 9 26.36 -18.04 15.60
CA PRO A 9 26.74 -16.63 15.66
C PRO A 9 25.56 -15.74 16.08
N LEU A 10 25.82 -14.69 16.85
CA LEU A 10 24.78 -13.83 17.43
C LEU A 10 23.81 -13.26 16.39
N TYR A 11 24.30 -12.97 15.17
CA TYR A 11 23.45 -12.48 14.10
C TYR A 11 22.43 -13.53 13.62
N ILE A 12 22.79 -14.83 13.63
CA ILE A 12 21.88 -15.91 13.29
C ILE A 12 20.80 -16.05 14.37
N GLN A 13 21.18 -15.96 15.65
CA GLN A 13 20.22 -16.02 16.74
C GLN A 13 19.23 -14.85 16.67
N LEU A 14 19.71 -13.62 16.45
CA LEU A 14 18.85 -12.47 16.32
C LEU A 14 17.95 -12.57 15.08
N ARG A 15 18.47 -13.08 13.95
CA ARG A 15 17.67 -13.34 12.75
C ARG A 15 16.48 -14.25 13.05
N GLU A 16 16.69 -15.36 13.74
CA GLU A 16 15.63 -16.29 14.10
C GLU A 16 14.62 -15.69 15.09
N VAL A 17 15.10 -14.89 16.07
CA VAL A 17 14.20 -14.17 16.97
C VAL A 17 13.29 -13.19 16.22
N ILE A 18 13.86 -12.38 15.32
CA ILE A 18 13.07 -11.41 14.53
C ILE A 18 12.09 -12.17 13.61
N ARG A 19 12.53 -13.28 12.98
CA ARG A 19 11.67 -14.13 12.15
C ARG A 19 10.48 -14.65 12.95
N SER A 20 10.71 -15.24 14.12
CA SER A 20 9.64 -15.75 15.00
C SER A 20 8.64 -14.66 15.36
N LYS A 21 9.10 -13.43 15.68
CA LYS A 21 8.25 -12.30 15.99
C LYS A 21 7.39 -11.84 14.78
N ILE A 22 7.91 -11.98 13.56
CA ILE A 22 7.15 -11.73 12.33
C ILE A 22 6.09 -12.83 12.15
N GLU A 23 6.48 -14.09 12.25
CA GLU A 23 5.60 -15.26 12.08
C GLU A 23 4.49 -15.30 13.14
N GLU A 24 4.80 -14.91 14.37
CA GLU A 24 3.84 -14.82 15.50
C GLU A 24 2.96 -13.57 15.45
N GLY A 25 3.24 -12.64 14.50
CA GLY A 25 2.48 -11.39 14.32
C GLY A 25 2.82 -10.29 15.34
N GLU A 26 3.87 -10.46 16.15
CA GLU A 26 4.34 -9.38 17.04
C GLU A 26 4.89 -8.18 16.25
N TYR A 27 5.48 -8.46 15.07
CA TYR A 27 5.82 -7.46 14.07
C TYR A 27 4.92 -7.65 12.84
N PRO A 28 3.77 -6.94 12.76
CA PRO A 28 2.82 -7.10 11.68
C PRO A 28 3.39 -6.67 10.32
N ALA A 29 2.90 -7.27 9.25
CA ALA A 29 3.24 -6.88 7.89
C ALA A 29 2.89 -5.41 7.63
N GLY A 30 3.78 -4.68 6.94
CA GLY A 30 3.62 -3.26 6.65
C GLY A 30 4.05 -2.31 7.76
N THR A 31 4.41 -2.82 8.94
CA THR A 31 4.86 -1.99 10.08
C THR A 31 6.38 -1.93 10.17
N ALA A 32 6.90 -0.89 10.84
CA ALA A 32 8.32 -0.76 11.10
C ALA A 32 8.73 -1.64 12.29
N ILE A 33 9.87 -2.33 12.18
CA ILE A 33 10.51 -2.97 13.32
C ILE A 33 11.39 -1.96 14.08
N PRO A 34 11.81 -2.26 15.32
CA PRO A 34 12.75 -1.41 16.04
C PRO A 34 14.04 -1.16 15.25
N SER A 35 14.59 0.05 15.39
CA SER A 35 15.83 0.46 14.71
C SER A 35 17.03 -0.38 15.12
N GLU A 36 18.13 -0.35 14.31
CA GLU A 36 19.40 -1.03 14.64
C GLU A 36 19.90 -0.69 16.06
N ASN A 37 19.74 0.56 16.49
CA ASN A 37 20.15 0.98 17.82
C ASN A 37 19.28 0.35 18.91
N GLN A 38 17.97 0.39 18.75
CA GLN A 38 17.03 -0.20 19.69
C GLN A 38 17.21 -1.72 19.79
N LEU A 39 17.39 -2.42 18.65
CA LEU A 39 17.68 -3.86 18.65
C LEU A 39 19.03 -4.17 19.29
N SER A 40 20.07 -3.35 19.05
CA SER A 40 21.38 -3.50 19.65
C SER A 40 21.30 -3.37 21.19
N GLU A 41 20.56 -2.40 21.69
CA GLU A 41 20.34 -2.16 23.12
C GLU A 41 19.48 -3.28 23.74
N GLN A 42 18.35 -3.60 23.10
CA GLN A 42 17.38 -4.59 23.59
C GLN A 42 18.00 -5.99 23.77
N TYR A 43 18.84 -6.41 22.82
CA TYR A 43 19.43 -7.76 22.81
C TYR A 43 20.87 -7.81 23.29
N GLY A 44 21.49 -6.67 23.62
CA GLY A 44 22.89 -6.61 24.05
C GLY A 44 23.89 -7.05 22.96
N ILE A 45 23.55 -6.88 21.70
CA ILE A 45 24.32 -7.32 20.53
C ILE A 45 24.90 -6.09 19.82
N ASN A 46 26.14 -6.18 19.34
CA ASN A 46 26.73 -5.07 18.60
C ASN A 46 25.98 -4.78 17.27
N ARG A 47 26.02 -3.52 16.83
CA ARG A 47 25.28 -3.03 15.64
C ARG A 47 25.67 -3.76 14.35
N VAL A 48 26.91 -4.24 14.22
CA VAL A 48 27.33 -5.00 13.03
C VAL A 48 26.57 -6.31 12.92
N SER A 49 26.43 -7.04 14.05
CA SER A 49 25.64 -8.27 14.11
C SER A 49 24.14 -8.01 13.86
N VAL A 50 23.59 -6.92 14.41
CA VAL A 50 22.20 -6.51 14.14
C VAL A 50 22.01 -6.27 12.64
N ARG A 51 22.89 -5.46 12.01
CA ARG A 51 22.82 -5.18 10.57
C ARG A 51 22.93 -6.44 9.73
N SER A 52 23.81 -7.37 10.10
CA SER A 52 23.93 -8.66 9.39
C SER A 52 22.66 -9.50 9.50
N ALA A 53 22.00 -9.51 10.67
CA ALA A 53 20.72 -10.20 10.84
C ALA A 53 19.61 -9.58 9.99
N LEU A 54 19.50 -8.25 9.99
CA LEU A 54 18.51 -7.53 9.19
C LEU A 54 18.74 -7.71 7.69
N ALA A 55 19.99 -7.62 7.24
CA ALA A 55 20.35 -7.86 5.82
C ALA A 55 20.01 -9.29 5.37
N ALA A 56 20.19 -10.30 6.24
CA ALA A 56 19.78 -11.67 5.93
C ALA A 56 18.27 -11.78 5.75
N LEU A 57 17.47 -11.19 6.65
CA LEU A 57 16.01 -11.17 6.54
C LEU A 57 15.51 -10.34 5.33
N GLU A 58 16.24 -9.30 4.96
CA GLU A 58 15.96 -8.51 3.75
C GLU A 58 16.23 -9.33 2.48
N ASN A 59 17.34 -10.09 2.44
CA ASN A 59 17.64 -11.02 1.32
C ASN A 59 16.60 -12.15 1.20
N GLU A 60 15.99 -12.56 2.30
CA GLU A 60 14.89 -13.53 2.33
C GLU A 60 13.54 -12.90 1.94
N GLY A 61 13.48 -11.57 1.81
CA GLY A 61 12.28 -10.83 1.47
C GLY A 61 11.29 -10.64 2.61
N LEU A 62 11.67 -10.96 3.85
CA LEU A 62 10.86 -10.75 5.06
C LEU A 62 10.88 -9.30 5.54
N LEU A 63 11.96 -8.58 5.24
CA LEU A 63 12.14 -7.18 5.59
C LEU A 63 12.45 -6.32 4.37
N ARG A 64 12.23 -5.02 4.50
CA ARG A 64 12.60 -4.00 3.52
C ARG A 64 13.14 -2.76 4.20
N SER A 65 14.39 -2.40 3.93
CA SER A 65 15.00 -1.16 4.40
C SER A 65 14.57 0.02 3.55
N VAL A 66 14.22 1.13 4.20
CA VAL A 66 13.85 2.39 3.56
C VAL A 66 14.69 3.49 4.15
N GLN A 67 15.51 4.12 3.31
CA GLN A 67 16.41 5.17 3.74
C GLN A 67 15.66 6.30 4.44
N GLY A 68 16.09 6.66 5.64
CA GLY A 68 15.50 7.73 6.46
C GLY A 68 14.17 7.36 7.16
N LYS A 69 13.58 6.19 6.89
CA LYS A 69 12.32 5.75 7.51
C LYS A 69 12.48 4.55 8.43
N GLY A 70 13.43 3.65 8.15
CA GLY A 70 13.66 2.44 8.95
C GLY A 70 13.52 1.14 8.16
N VAL A 71 13.31 0.04 8.89
CA VAL A 71 13.18 -1.31 8.34
C VAL A 71 11.74 -1.79 8.60
N PHE A 72 11.08 -2.27 7.54
CA PHE A 72 9.66 -2.65 7.55
C PHE A 72 9.50 -4.13 7.28
N VAL A 73 8.48 -4.74 7.87
CA VAL A 73 8.09 -6.12 7.60
C VAL A 73 7.40 -6.21 6.25
N CYS A 74 7.88 -7.11 5.39
CA CYS A 74 7.18 -7.47 4.17
C CYS A 74 6.19 -8.60 4.51
N GLY A 75 4.96 -8.51 4.01
CA GLY A 75 4.04 -9.64 4.01
C GLY A 75 4.42 -10.66 2.92
N GLU A 76 3.84 -11.85 2.98
CA GLU A 76 4.02 -12.85 1.93
C GLU A 76 3.69 -12.25 0.55
N LYS A 77 4.63 -12.35 -0.38
CA LYS A 77 4.38 -12.02 -1.77
C LYS A 77 3.43 -13.06 -2.34
N THR A 78 2.16 -12.75 -2.37
CA THR A 78 1.24 -13.52 -3.19
C THR A 78 1.49 -13.08 -4.63
N GLU A 79 2.23 -13.87 -5.41
CA GLU A 79 2.25 -13.76 -6.86
C GLU A 79 0.83 -14.03 -7.36
N ARG A 80 0.08 -12.99 -7.57
CA ARG A 80 -1.19 -13.02 -8.30
C ARG A 80 -1.09 -12.00 -9.42
N GLU A 81 -1.28 -12.50 -10.63
CA GLU A 81 -1.66 -11.69 -11.78
C GLU A 81 -2.97 -10.96 -11.44
N LEU A 82 -2.86 -9.80 -10.79
CA LEU A 82 -3.97 -8.86 -10.61
C LEU A 82 -4.14 -7.99 -11.86
N ASP A 83 -4.02 -8.59 -13.02
CA ASP A 83 -4.03 -7.92 -14.32
C ASP A 83 -5.29 -7.12 -14.64
N THR A 84 -6.32 -7.20 -13.79
CA THR A 84 -7.59 -6.53 -14.04
C THR A 84 -8.13 -5.68 -12.89
N LEU A 85 -7.71 -5.89 -11.65
CA LEU A 85 -8.21 -5.15 -10.48
C LEU A 85 -7.26 -4.09 -9.92
N GLY A 86 -6.02 -4.06 -10.39
CA GLY A 86 -4.96 -3.20 -9.85
C GLY A 86 -5.15 -1.69 -10.04
N GLY A 87 -6.24 -1.26 -10.67
CA GLY A 87 -6.50 0.14 -10.95
C GLY A 87 -5.35 0.81 -11.74
N TYR A 88 -5.43 2.13 -11.90
CA TYR A 88 -4.42 2.95 -12.58
C TYR A 88 -3.00 2.75 -12.04
N ARG A 89 -2.86 2.51 -10.75
CA ARG A 89 -1.57 2.42 -10.05
C ARG A 89 -0.74 1.18 -10.39
N HIS A 90 -1.39 0.04 -10.59
CA HIS A 90 -0.70 -1.20 -10.96
C HIS A 90 -0.08 -1.07 -12.35
N THR A 91 -0.85 -0.54 -13.29
CA THR A 91 -0.42 -0.31 -14.67
C THR A 91 0.74 0.69 -14.79
N MET A 92 0.81 1.69 -13.89
CA MET A 92 1.88 2.71 -13.92
C MET A 92 3.16 2.27 -13.21
N LYS A 93 3.06 1.49 -12.12
CA LYS A 93 4.24 0.96 -11.40
C LYS A 93 5.09 0.02 -12.25
N GLU A 94 4.46 -0.75 -13.13
CA GLU A 94 5.16 -1.65 -14.04
C GLU A 94 5.90 -0.92 -15.17
N ARG A 95 5.49 0.30 -15.53
CA ARG A 95 6.03 1.04 -16.68
C ARG A 95 7.07 2.10 -16.35
N SER A 96 7.21 2.51 -15.09
CA SER A 96 8.14 3.59 -14.71
C SER A 96 9.04 3.20 -13.54
N ARG A 97 10.35 3.22 -13.77
CA ARG A 97 11.38 3.05 -12.72
C ARG A 97 11.41 4.20 -11.71
N GLU A 98 10.70 5.30 -11.95
CA GLU A 98 10.68 6.53 -11.15
C GLU A 98 9.29 6.85 -10.59
N ALA A 99 8.45 5.83 -10.39
CA ALA A 99 7.14 6.04 -9.77
C ALA A 99 7.27 6.27 -8.25
N ALA A 100 6.71 7.35 -7.77
CA ALA A 100 6.64 7.68 -6.33
C ALA A 100 5.21 8.04 -5.94
N THR A 101 4.87 7.82 -4.67
CA THR A 101 3.58 8.21 -4.11
C THR A 101 3.80 9.04 -2.85
N ARG A 102 3.08 10.15 -2.74
CA ARG A 102 3.06 11.00 -1.55
C ARG A 102 1.67 11.00 -0.92
N VAL A 103 1.56 10.52 0.30
CA VAL A 103 0.33 10.58 1.08
C VAL A 103 0.16 11.98 1.65
N LEU A 104 -0.98 12.62 1.36
CA LEU A 104 -1.36 13.91 1.87
C LEU A 104 -2.23 13.81 3.12
N VAL A 105 -3.15 12.82 3.13
CA VAL A 105 -4.08 12.56 4.23
C VAL A 105 -4.23 11.05 4.39
N LYS A 106 -4.17 10.57 5.62
CA LYS A 106 -4.60 9.25 6.06
C LYS A 106 -5.30 9.46 7.41
N ALA A 107 -6.62 9.40 7.45
CA ALA A 107 -7.39 9.71 8.63
C ALA A 107 -8.70 8.93 8.69
N LEU A 108 -9.14 8.60 9.90
CA LEU A 108 -10.49 8.12 10.16
C LEU A 108 -11.47 9.28 10.14
N ARG A 109 -12.65 9.05 9.55
CA ARG A 109 -13.75 9.97 9.55
C ARG A 109 -15.08 9.22 9.44
N LYS A 110 -16.21 9.87 9.75
CA LYS A 110 -17.52 9.30 9.51
C LYS A 110 -17.80 9.21 8.01
N ALA A 111 -18.49 8.15 7.59
CA ALA A 111 -18.83 7.92 6.19
C ALA A 111 -19.69 9.05 5.61
N GLY A 112 -20.62 9.54 6.41
CA GLY A 112 -21.62 10.49 5.94
C GLY A 112 -22.60 9.86 4.93
N PRO A 113 -23.68 10.56 4.54
CA PRO A 113 -24.74 9.95 3.74
C PRO A 113 -24.28 9.39 2.39
N TYR A 114 -23.42 10.12 1.69
CA TYR A 114 -22.98 9.72 0.35
C TYR A 114 -22.12 8.45 0.36
N TYR A 115 -21.06 8.43 1.18
CA TYR A 115 -20.15 7.27 1.20
C TYR A 115 -20.76 6.08 1.91
N ALA A 116 -21.65 6.31 2.87
CA ALA A 116 -22.44 5.24 3.49
C ALA A 116 -23.28 4.49 2.44
N GLN A 117 -23.96 5.22 1.57
CA GLN A 117 -24.74 4.61 0.48
C GLN A 117 -23.83 3.82 -0.49
N VAL A 118 -22.68 4.37 -0.88
CA VAL A 118 -21.76 3.72 -1.84
C VAL A 118 -21.12 2.47 -1.24
N LEU A 119 -20.73 2.53 0.03
CA LEU A 119 -20.01 1.47 0.73
C LEU A 119 -20.93 0.44 1.42
N GLY A 120 -22.25 0.70 1.46
CA GLY A 120 -23.21 -0.15 2.17
C GLY A 120 -23.08 -0.07 3.69
N LEU A 121 -22.84 1.13 4.23
CA LEU A 121 -22.60 1.44 5.63
C LEU A 121 -23.72 2.32 6.22
N HIS A 122 -23.68 2.52 7.55
CA HIS A 122 -24.41 3.60 8.19
C HIS A 122 -23.62 4.93 8.08
N PRO A 123 -24.29 6.10 8.01
CA PRO A 123 -23.59 7.39 7.91
C PRO A 123 -22.62 7.69 9.06
N ASP A 124 -22.86 7.12 10.24
CA ASP A 124 -22.01 7.28 11.42
C ASP A 124 -20.90 6.22 11.54
N ASP A 125 -20.83 5.27 10.60
CA ASP A 125 -19.75 4.30 10.57
C ASP A 125 -18.43 4.97 10.19
N ASP A 126 -17.32 4.43 10.73
CA ASP A 126 -15.99 4.95 10.47
C ASP A 126 -15.44 4.41 9.15
N VAL A 127 -14.83 5.32 8.40
CA VAL A 127 -14.09 5.00 7.18
C VAL A 127 -12.72 5.64 7.22
N TRP A 128 -11.74 4.92 6.70
CA TRP A 128 -10.47 5.50 6.32
C TRP A 128 -10.65 6.39 5.11
N PHE A 129 -10.17 7.61 5.21
CA PHE A 129 -9.98 8.50 4.08
C PHE A 129 -8.48 8.64 3.82
N VAL A 130 -8.08 8.25 2.61
CA VAL A 130 -6.72 8.41 2.13
C VAL A 130 -6.74 9.34 0.91
N ARG A 131 -5.90 10.37 0.95
CA ARG A 131 -5.63 11.21 -0.23
C ARG A 131 -4.13 11.17 -0.50
N ARG A 132 -3.76 10.88 -1.75
CA ARG A 132 -2.36 10.78 -2.15
C ARG A 132 -2.15 11.27 -3.58
N ILE A 133 -0.91 11.65 -3.89
CA ILE A 133 -0.49 12.04 -5.23
C ILE A 133 0.48 10.99 -5.75
N ASP A 134 0.27 10.56 -6.97
CA ASP A 134 1.20 9.71 -7.69
C ASP A 134 2.06 10.57 -8.62
N TYR A 135 3.35 10.28 -8.63
CA TYR A 135 4.38 10.96 -9.41
C TYR A 135 5.00 10.00 -10.42
N SER A 136 5.38 10.54 -11.58
CA SER A 136 6.19 9.86 -12.58
C SER A 136 7.26 10.82 -13.08
N GLY A 137 8.54 10.42 -13.03
CA GLY A 137 9.64 11.30 -13.40
C GLY A 137 9.72 12.60 -12.58
N GLY A 138 9.30 12.56 -11.31
CA GLY A 138 9.26 13.73 -10.41
C GLY A 138 8.06 14.66 -10.60
N GLU A 139 7.21 14.45 -11.60
CA GLU A 139 6.02 15.26 -11.85
C GLU A 139 4.75 14.59 -11.33
N PRO A 140 3.78 15.35 -10.76
CA PRO A 140 2.50 14.79 -10.33
C PRO A 140 1.66 14.41 -11.55
N VAL A 141 1.18 13.16 -11.59
CA VAL A 141 0.40 12.61 -12.70
C VAL A 141 -1.04 12.27 -12.33
N ALA A 142 -1.29 11.99 -11.04
CA ALA A 142 -2.63 11.68 -10.56
C ALA A 142 -2.81 12.09 -9.10
N LEU A 143 -4.06 12.41 -8.73
CA LEU A 143 -4.53 12.54 -7.35
C LEU A 143 -5.52 11.42 -7.09
N GLU A 144 -5.30 10.67 -6.01
CA GLU A 144 -6.17 9.57 -5.61
C GLU A 144 -6.84 9.85 -4.26
N GLU A 145 -8.13 9.58 -4.19
CA GLU A 145 -8.95 9.61 -2.98
C GLU A 145 -9.57 8.25 -2.76
N ILE A 146 -9.33 7.66 -1.59
CA ILE A 146 -9.78 6.30 -1.26
C ILE A 146 -10.55 6.33 0.03
N TYR A 147 -11.68 5.62 0.04
CA TYR A 147 -12.58 5.44 1.18
C TYR A 147 -12.71 3.96 1.47
N ILE A 148 -12.26 3.53 2.64
CA ILE A 148 -12.22 2.13 3.06
C ILE A 148 -12.99 2.00 4.37
N PRO A 149 -14.00 1.12 4.47
CA PRO A 149 -14.66 0.85 5.75
C PRO A 149 -13.62 0.46 6.81
N TYR A 150 -13.69 1.05 8.01
CA TYR A 150 -12.74 0.73 9.09
C TYR A 150 -12.69 -0.77 9.38
N ALA A 151 -13.83 -1.44 9.36
CA ALA A 151 -13.94 -2.89 9.59
C ALA A 151 -13.24 -3.76 8.52
N VAL A 152 -12.83 -3.18 7.39
CA VAL A 152 -12.10 -3.88 6.32
C VAL A 152 -10.60 -3.87 6.58
N LEU A 153 -10.07 -2.74 7.06
CA LEU A 153 -8.66 -2.56 7.39
C LEU A 153 -8.50 -1.91 8.77
N PRO A 154 -8.82 -2.61 9.87
CA PRO A 154 -8.44 -2.14 11.19
C PRO A 154 -6.92 -2.14 11.27
N GLY A 155 -6.33 -1.07 11.82
CA GLY A 155 -4.87 -0.93 11.91
C GLY A 155 -4.19 -0.35 10.67
N LEU A 156 -4.93 0.19 9.70
CA LEU A 156 -4.31 0.88 8.55
C LEU A 156 -3.43 2.06 9.00
N GLU A 157 -3.66 2.62 10.21
CA GLU A 157 -2.82 3.66 10.80
C GLU A 157 -1.35 3.29 10.87
N ASP A 158 -1.05 2.02 11.13
CA ASP A 158 0.31 1.51 11.34
C ASP A 158 1.02 1.11 10.03
N ILE A 159 0.27 0.96 8.94
CA ILE A 159 0.81 0.57 7.64
C ILE A 159 1.31 1.81 6.87
N ASP A 160 2.59 1.82 6.46
CA ASP A 160 3.12 2.86 5.56
C ASP A 160 2.65 2.65 4.12
N ILE A 161 1.51 3.27 3.77
CA ILE A 161 0.90 3.19 2.43
C ILE A 161 1.63 4.01 1.34
N GLN A 162 2.72 4.68 1.66
CA GLN A 162 3.66 5.21 0.67
C GLN A 162 4.64 4.13 0.21
N LEU A 163 4.96 3.21 1.10
CA LEU A 163 5.88 2.10 0.86
C LEU A 163 5.17 0.89 0.28
N PHE A 164 4.03 0.54 0.87
CA PHE A 164 3.20 -0.59 0.48
C PHE A 164 1.92 -0.13 -0.23
N SER A 165 1.38 -0.97 -1.09
CA SER A 165 0.08 -0.67 -1.70
C SER A 165 -1.06 -0.95 -0.71
N ILE A 166 -2.21 -0.31 -0.92
CA ILE A 166 -3.43 -0.64 -0.16
C ILE A 166 -3.87 -2.08 -0.44
N TYR A 167 -3.59 -2.59 -1.64
CA TYR A 167 -3.87 -3.99 -1.98
C TYR A 167 -3.00 -4.97 -1.18
N ASP A 168 -1.73 -4.63 -0.90
CA ASP A 168 -0.90 -5.42 0.03
C ASP A 168 -1.55 -5.44 1.42
N ALA A 169 -2.01 -4.28 1.90
CA ALA A 169 -2.68 -4.19 3.20
C ALA A 169 -3.97 -5.03 3.25
N TYR A 170 -4.77 -5.10 2.17
CA TYR A 170 -5.93 -6.00 2.11
C TYR A 170 -5.51 -7.45 2.27
N LEU A 171 -4.52 -7.91 1.50
CA LEU A 171 -4.06 -9.30 1.55
C LEU A 171 -3.54 -9.69 2.93
N TRP A 172 -2.76 -8.82 3.57
CA TRP A 172 -2.22 -9.05 4.92
C TRP A 172 -3.32 -9.10 5.99
N ASN A 173 -4.45 -8.47 5.76
CA ASN A 173 -5.62 -8.53 6.63
C ASN A 173 -6.64 -9.61 6.20
N GLY A 174 -6.24 -10.54 5.32
CA GLY A 174 -7.11 -11.63 4.85
C GLY A 174 -8.25 -11.19 3.94
N VAL A 175 -8.22 -9.96 3.46
CA VAL A 175 -9.21 -9.43 2.52
C VAL A 175 -8.74 -9.68 1.10
N GLN A 176 -9.54 -10.38 0.30
CA GLN A 176 -9.22 -10.70 -1.08
C GLN A 176 -10.09 -9.87 -2.04
N PRO A 177 -9.56 -8.78 -2.64
CA PRO A 177 -10.26 -8.05 -3.69
C PRO A 177 -10.58 -8.99 -4.86
N SER A 178 -11.81 -8.91 -5.41
CA SER A 178 -12.29 -9.86 -6.42
C SER A 178 -12.91 -9.18 -7.62
N ARG A 179 -13.75 -8.16 -7.41
CA ARG A 179 -14.47 -7.47 -8.48
C ARG A 179 -14.39 -5.97 -8.29
N GLY A 180 -14.16 -5.24 -9.40
CA GLY A 180 -14.23 -3.78 -9.46
C GLY A 180 -15.27 -3.33 -10.48
N HIS A 181 -16.09 -2.34 -10.11
CA HIS A 181 -16.92 -1.61 -11.06
C HIS A 181 -16.33 -0.21 -11.21
N GLN A 182 -15.81 0.07 -12.40
CA GLN A 182 -15.11 1.32 -12.68
C GLN A 182 -15.89 2.17 -13.69
N VAL A 183 -15.95 3.46 -13.42
CA VAL A 183 -16.55 4.46 -14.32
C VAL A 183 -15.48 5.49 -14.66
N LEU A 184 -15.34 5.81 -15.94
CA LEU A 184 -14.48 6.87 -16.46
C LEU A 184 -15.32 8.07 -16.86
N ARG A 185 -14.91 9.27 -16.42
CA ARG A 185 -15.53 10.55 -16.79
C ARG A 185 -14.46 11.60 -17.07
N LEU A 186 -14.83 12.64 -17.79
CA LEU A 186 -14.08 13.90 -17.84
C LEU A 186 -14.71 14.86 -16.84
N THR A 187 -13.89 15.48 -16.02
CA THR A 187 -14.34 16.45 -15.02
C THR A 187 -13.33 17.58 -14.85
N HIS A 188 -13.71 18.60 -14.06
CA HIS A 188 -12.81 19.65 -13.64
C HIS A 188 -12.65 19.58 -12.13
N LEU A 189 -11.44 19.80 -11.65
CA LEU A 189 -11.16 19.88 -10.22
C LEU A 189 -11.40 21.29 -9.70
N GLU A 190 -11.82 21.37 -8.45
CA GLU A 190 -11.80 22.63 -7.71
C GLU A 190 -10.38 23.22 -7.73
N PRO A 191 -10.22 24.55 -7.86
CA PRO A 191 -8.90 25.19 -8.02
C PRO A 191 -7.87 24.82 -6.95
N ALA A 192 -8.32 24.62 -5.69
CA ALA A 192 -7.45 24.21 -4.60
C ALA A 192 -6.95 22.78 -4.75
N VAL A 193 -7.77 21.88 -5.31
CA VAL A 193 -7.43 20.47 -5.55
C VAL A 193 -6.55 20.35 -6.81
N ALA A 194 -6.86 21.11 -7.87
CA ALA A 194 -6.08 21.15 -9.10
C ALA A 194 -4.61 21.53 -8.85
N LYS A 195 -4.37 22.48 -7.93
CA LYS A 195 -3.02 22.91 -7.52
C LYS A 195 -2.19 21.78 -6.92
N LEU A 196 -2.82 20.75 -6.31
CA LEU A 196 -2.10 19.64 -5.70
C LEU A 196 -1.35 18.77 -6.73
N ILE A 197 -1.82 18.79 -7.97
CA ILE A 197 -1.23 18.05 -9.09
C ILE A 197 -0.75 18.96 -10.21
N ASP A 198 -0.43 20.22 -9.90
CA ASP A 198 0.07 21.23 -10.85
C ASP A 198 -0.78 21.32 -12.13
N LEU A 199 -2.11 21.20 -11.98
CA LEU A 199 -3.04 21.26 -13.10
C LEU A 199 -3.38 22.72 -13.39
N PRO A 200 -3.25 23.17 -14.65
CA PRO A 200 -3.68 24.51 -15.05
C PRO A 200 -5.18 24.76 -14.77
N PRO A 201 -5.57 25.98 -14.42
CA PRO A 201 -6.97 26.32 -14.27
C PRO A 201 -7.78 25.94 -15.51
N GLN A 202 -8.97 25.39 -15.33
CA GLN A 202 -9.90 24.99 -16.39
C GLN A 202 -9.45 23.79 -17.25
N GLN A 203 -8.32 23.17 -16.96
CA GLN A 203 -7.96 21.93 -17.63
C GLN A 203 -8.79 20.77 -17.07
N ALA A 204 -9.39 19.98 -17.96
CA ALA A 204 -10.12 18.79 -17.60
C ALA A 204 -9.15 17.65 -17.19
N VAL A 205 -9.61 16.80 -16.27
CA VAL A 205 -8.94 15.57 -15.86
C VAL A 205 -9.82 14.37 -16.19
N MET A 206 -9.20 13.23 -16.35
CA MET A 206 -9.92 11.95 -16.37
C MET A 206 -10.16 11.50 -14.93
N GLU A 207 -11.42 11.33 -14.55
CA GLU A 207 -11.83 10.75 -13.27
C GLU A 207 -12.15 9.28 -13.46
N PHE A 208 -11.44 8.43 -12.75
CA PHE A 208 -11.77 7.02 -12.61
C PHE A 208 -12.35 6.81 -11.22
N SER A 209 -13.63 6.49 -11.13
CA SER A 209 -14.25 6.09 -9.87
C SER A 209 -14.49 4.59 -9.87
N CYS A 210 -14.04 3.90 -8.82
CA CYS A 210 -14.13 2.44 -8.71
C CYS A 210 -14.73 2.03 -7.36
N VAL A 211 -15.70 1.11 -7.40
CA VAL A 211 -16.19 0.38 -6.23
C VAL A 211 -15.60 -1.02 -6.29
N THR A 212 -14.79 -1.39 -5.31
CA THR A 212 -14.15 -2.71 -5.22
C THR A 212 -14.88 -3.58 -4.21
N ARG A 213 -15.06 -4.86 -4.56
CA ARG A 213 -15.66 -5.90 -3.70
C ARG A 213 -14.69 -7.04 -3.47
N ASP A 214 -14.78 -7.67 -2.29
CA ASP A 214 -14.05 -8.90 -1.97
C ASP A 214 -14.74 -10.15 -2.56
N THR A 215 -14.11 -11.31 -2.33
CA THR A 215 -14.65 -12.61 -2.76
C THR A 215 -16.00 -12.95 -2.14
N GLY A 216 -16.33 -12.37 -0.98
CA GLY A 216 -17.63 -12.48 -0.32
C GLY A 216 -18.70 -11.52 -0.88
N GLY A 217 -18.34 -10.63 -1.80
CA GLY A 217 -19.23 -9.62 -2.38
C GLY A 217 -19.39 -8.35 -1.53
N ARG A 218 -18.70 -8.24 -0.39
CA ARG A 218 -18.70 -7.04 0.46
C ARG A 218 -17.97 -5.91 -0.26
N VAL A 219 -18.48 -4.68 -0.21
CA VAL A 219 -17.76 -3.50 -0.67
C VAL A 219 -16.61 -3.22 0.30
N ILE A 220 -15.39 -3.21 -0.22
CA ILE A 220 -14.18 -3.00 0.57
C ILE A 220 -13.54 -1.64 0.32
N GLU A 221 -13.88 -1.00 -0.81
CA GLU A 221 -13.27 0.25 -1.20
C GLU A 221 -14.16 1.03 -2.15
N PHE A 222 -14.13 2.35 -2.04
CA PHE A 222 -14.48 3.29 -3.08
C PHE A 222 -13.29 4.21 -3.34
N ALA A 223 -12.76 4.20 -4.56
CA ALA A 223 -11.62 5.01 -4.96
C ALA A 223 -12.00 5.96 -6.10
N ARG A 224 -11.43 7.16 -6.08
CA ARG A 224 -11.42 8.13 -7.18
C ARG A 224 -10.00 8.48 -7.55
N ASN A 225 -9.68 8.36 -8.82
CA ASN A 225 -8.39 8.77 -9.37
C ASN A 225 -8.62 9.89 -10.38
N TYR A 226 -8.03 11.04 -10.13
CA TYR A 226 -8.04 12.19 -11.02
C TYR A 226 -6.71 12.24 -11.76
N VAL A 227 -6.73 11.88 -13.04
CA VAL A 227 -5.54 11.65 -13.83
C VAL A 227 -5.34 12.77 -14.85
N ARG A 228 -4.13 13.29 -14.93
CA ARG A 228 -3.74 14.29 -15.90
C ARG A 228 -3.66 13.68 -17.31
N GLY A 229 -4.57 14.09 -18.21
CA GLY A 229 -4.61 13.60 -19.58
C GLY A 229 -3.45 14.08 -20.46
N ASP A 230 -2.76 15.17 -20.05
CA ASP A 230 -1.54 15.66 -20.72
C ASP A 230 -0.29 14.83 -20.36
N LYS A 231 -0.36 13.98 -19.33
CA LYS A 231 0.75 13.15 -18.83
C LYS A 231 0.49 11.66 -18.94
N THR A 232 -0.73 11.24 -19.32
CA THR A 232 -1.13 9.84 -19.26
C THR A 232 -1.96 9.44 -20.47
N GLU A 233 -1.64 8.29 -21.05
CA GLU A 233 -2.40 7.65 -22.13
C GLU A 233 -2.99 6.32 -21.62
N PHE A 234 -4.27 6.08 -21.93
CA PHE A 234 -4.95 4.82 -21.62
C PHE A 234 -5.12 4.00 -22.90
N ARG A 235 -4.64 2.75 -22.86
CA ARG A 235 -4.83 1.78 -23.96
C ARG A 235 -5.62 0.60 -23.44
N VAL A 236 -6.72 0.29 -24.12
CA VAL A 236 -7.55 -0.89 -23.84
C VAL A 236 -7.45 -1.85 -25.01
N HIS A 237 -7.08 -3.10 -24.72
CA HIS A 237 -7.01 -4.15 -25.72
C HIS A 237 -8.24 -5.05 -25.62
N PHE A 238 -8.99 -5.13 -26.70
CA PHE A 238 -10.13 -6.04 -26.79
C PHE A 238 -9.75 -7.28 -27.59
N ARG A 239 -10.10 -8.46 -27.09
CA ARG A 239 -10.13 -9.69 -27.89
C ARG A 239 -11.58 -10.02 -28.20
N HIS A 240 -11.90 -10.14 -29.46
CA HIS A 240 -13.21 -10.68 -29.88
C HIS A 240 -13.09 -12.21 -29.78
N THR A 241 -13.73 -12.80 -28.77
CA THR A 241 -13.98 -14.24 -28.75
C THR A 241 -15.24 -14.47 -29.56
N ASN A 242 -15.10 -15.04 -30.75
CA ASN A 242 -16.29 -15.55 -31.49
C ASN A 242 -16.99 -16.59 -30.60
N PRO A 243 -18.33 -16.57 -30.53
CA PRO A 243 -19.12 -17.54 -29.78
C PRO A 243 -18.92 -18.96 -30.28
#